data_37441dd598bfd5158f9baecaeefa1158
#
_entry.id   37441dd598bfd5158f9baecaeefa1158
#
_cell.length_a   1.000
_cell.length_b   1.000
_cell.length_c   1.000
_cell.angle_alpha   90.00
_cell.angle_beta   90.00
_cell.angle_gamma   90.00
#
_symmetry.space_group_name_H-M   'P 1'
#
loop_
_entity.id
_entity.type
_entity.pdbx_description
1 polymer ?
#
loop_
_entity_poly.entity_id
_entity_poly.type
_entity_poly.pdbx_seq_one_letter_code
_entity_poly.pdbx_strand_id
1 'polypeptide(L)'
;MICGFSQGTIITTLVTAALLKRGDTPSWRGNVLVCGIPPRDAKWRGTLPKPRLAFPAALVFSPKDPMYDYGQGLVAIYDEATPVHEHAEGHRFPRDAAKLRVIADEILRVGREAPTPPPGAAAAAAPPSLAGAG
;
A
#
# COMPACT_ATOMS: atom_id res chain seq x y z
N MET A 1 -8.09 5.42 2.04
CA MET A 1 -7.28 4.24 1.65
C MET A 1 -6.82 4.37 0.22
N ILE A 2 -5.61 3.90 -0.12
CA ILE A 2 -5.16 3.68 -1.50
C ILE A 2 -5.03 2.18 -1.73
N CYS A 3 -5.48 1.70 -2.90
CA CYS A 3 -5.35 0.30 -3.30
C CYS A 3 -4.35 0.19 -4.45
N GLY A 4 -3.32 -0.64 -4.27
CA GLY A 4 -2.38 -1.03 -5.32
C GLY A 4 -2.58 -2.50 -5.70
N PHE A 5 -2.54 -2.80 -6.99
CA PHE A 5 -2.57 -4.16 -7.53
C PHE A 5 -1.29 -4.45 -8.32
N SER A 6 -0.69 -5.63 -8.12
CA SER A 6 0.51 -6.04 -8.85
C SER A 6 1.60 -4.96 -8.80
N GLN A 7 2.05 -4.44 -9.93
CA GLN A 7 3.03 -3.34 -9.99
C GLN A 7 2.55 -2.03 -9.33
N GLY A 8 1.23 -1.80 -9.24
CA GLY A 8 0.66 -0.68 -8.52
C GLY A 8 1.05 -0.65 -7.05
N THR A 9 1.35 -1.80 -6.45
CA THR A 9 1.83 -1.89 -5.07
C THR A 9 3.21 -1.28 -4.88
N ILE A 10 4.08 -1.36 -5.90
CA ILE A 10 5.39 -0.70 -5.90
C ILE A 10 5.22 0.81 -5.79
N ILE A 11 4.37 1.38 -6.65
CA ILE A 11 4.10 2.83 -6.68
C ILE A 11 3.51 3.28 -5.34
N THR A 12 2.48 2.58 -4.85
CA THR A 12 1.83 2.88 -3.57
C THR A 12 2.86 2.87 -2.43
N THR A 13 3.71 1.83 -2.36
CA THR A 13 4.73 1.70 -1.32
C THR A 13 5.77 2.83 -1.40
N LEU A 14 6.29 3.11 -2.60
CA LEU A 14 7.32 4.13 -2.79
C LEU A 14 6.81 5.55 -2.53
N VAL A 15 5.59 5.88 -2.97
CA VAL A 15 4.99 7.19 -2.72
C VAL A 15 4.73 7.38 -1.24
N THR A 16 4.17 6.37 -0.55
CA THR A 16 3.98 6.42 0.90
C THR A 16 5.31 6.63 1.64
N ALA A 17 6.33 5.85 1.30
CA ALA A 17 7.66 5.97 1.90
C ALA A 17 8.30 7.35 1.65
N ALA A 18 8.16 7.89 0.44
CA ALA A 18 8.69 9.20 0.08
C ALA A 18 8.03 10.34 0.86
N LEU A 19 6.71 10.30 1.04
CA LEU A 19 5.96 11.28 1.84
C LEU A 19 6.43 11.24 3.29
N LEU A 20 6.43 10.08 3.92
CA LEU A 20 6.84 9.92 5.31
C LEU A 20 8.30 10.34 5.53
N LYS A 21 9.21 10.03 4.60
CA LYS A 21 10.61 10.45 4.67
C LYS A 21 10.78 11.99 4.66
N ARG A 22 9.89 12.71 4.00
CA ARG A 22 9.87 14.18 4.00
C ARG A 22 9.18 14.78 5.24
N GLY A 23 8.63 13.96 6.10
CA GLY A 23 7.80 14.40 7.23
C GLY A 23 6.37 14.77 6.83
N ASP A 24 5.98 14.46 5.59
CA ASP A 24 4.61 14.70 5.12
C ASP A 24 3.68 13.59 5.61
N THR A 25 2.45 13.94 5.96
CA THR A 25 1.39 12.98 6.25
C THR A 25 0.64 12.67 4.97
N PRO A 26 0.57 11.38 4.52
CA PRO A 26 -0.27 11.01 3.39
C PRO A 26 -1.73 11.44 3.60
N SER A 27 -2.38 11.94 2.54
CA SER A 27 -3.80 12.35 2.58
C SER A 27 -4.78 11.17 2.68
N TRP A 28 -4.27 9.95 2.71
CA TRP A 28 -5.03 8.71 2.92
C TRP A 28 -4.58 7.99 4.19
N ARG A 29 -5.43 7.14 4.72
CA ARG A 29 -5.28 6.52 6.05
C ARG A 29 -4.62 5.15 6.04
N GLY A 30 -4.34 4.57 4.89
CA GLY A 30 -3.70 3.26 4.80
C GLY A 30 -3.66 2.71 3.37
N ASN A 31 -2.83 1.69 3.16
CA ASN A 31 -2.59 1.02 1.89
C ASN A 31 -3.27 -0.35 1.85
N VAL A 32 -3.88 -0.70 0.73
CA VAL A 32 -4.34 -2.06 0.42
C VAL A 32 -3.54 -2.57 -0.76
N LEU A 33 -2.79 -3.64 -0.57
CA LEU A 33 -1.81 -4.13 -1.54
C LEU A 33 -2.18 -5.55 -1.96
N VAL A 34 -2.69 -5.70 -3.18
CA VAL A 34 -3.22 -6.97 -3.69
C VAL A 34 -2.28 -7.56 -4.74
N CYS A 35 -1.92 -8.84 -4.57
CA CYS A 35 -0.96 -9.57 -5.43
C CYS A 35 0.32 -8.74 -5.65
N GLY A 36 0.79 -8.14 -4.55
CA GLY A 36 1.84 -7.14 -4.57
C GLY A 36 3.22 -7.72 -4.73
N ILE A 37 4.12 -6.88 -5.23
CA ILE A 37 5.55 -7.18 -5.34
C ILE A 37 6.39 -6.02 -4.81
N PRO A 38 7.57 -6.29 -4.23
CA PRO A 38 8.48 -5.24 -3.79
C PRO A 38 9.15 -4.55 -4.98
N PRO A 39 9.69 -3.33 -4.81
CA PRO A 39 10.53 -2.69 -5.81
C PRO A 39 11.71 -3.58 -6.20
N ARG A 40 11.92 -3.81 -7.49
CA ARG A 40 13.00 -4.68 -8.01
C ARG A 40 14.35 -3.97 -8.01
N ASP A 41 14.37 -2.72 -8.43
CA ASP A 41 15.59 -1.92 -8.53
C ASP A 41 16.16 -1.58 -7.15
N ALA A 42 17.46 -1.84 -6.96
CA ALA A 42 18.17 -1.56 -5.72
C ALA A 42 18.12 -0.07 -5.34
N LYS A 43 18.11 0.84 -6.33
CA LYS A 43 17.95 2.29 -6.13
C LYS A 43 16.66 2.59 -5.36
N TRP A 44 15.54 2.01 -5.78
CA TRP A 44 14.25 2.24 -5.14
C TRP A 44 14.14 1.53 -3.79
N ARG A 45 14.70 0.32 -3.66
CA ARG A 45 14.78 -0.36 -2.36
C ARG A 45 15.57 0.45 -1.32
N GLY A 46 16.62 1.12 -1.76
CA GLY A 46 17.43 1.99 -0.90
C GLY A 46 16.70 3.25 -0.39
N THR A 47 15.55 3.61 -1.00
CA THR A 47 14.74 4.76 -0.55
C THR A 47 13.72 4.38 0.54
N LEU A 48 13.46 3.09 0.74
CA LEU A 48 12.52 2.61 1.75
C LEU A 48 13.07 2.85 3.16
N PRO A 49 12.19 3.17 4.13
CA PRO A 49 12.60 3.37 5.50
C PRO A 49 13.12 2.07 6.13
N LYS A 50 13.99 2.24 7.12
CA LYS A 50 14.51 1.14 7.92
C LYS A 50 14.15 1.38 9.39
N PRO A 51 13.83 0.34 10.16
CA PRO A 51 13.82 -1.08 9.75
C PRO A 51 12.65 -1.45 8.84
N ARG A 52 11.49 -0.76 8.94
CA ARG A 52 10.26 -1.06 8.20
C ARG A 52 9.43 0.19 7.94
N LEU A 53 8.48 0.10 7.03
CA LEU A 53 7.54 1.17 6.72
C LEU A 53 6.39 1.14 7.73
N ALA A 54 6.45 2.05 8.70
CA ALA A 54 5.42 2.22 9.72
C ALA A 54 4.25 3.05 9.16
N PHE A 55 3.42 2.44 8.33
CA PHE A 55 2.20 3.04 7.80
C PHE A 55 1.10 1.97 7.70
N PRO A 56 -0.14 2.29 8.12
CA PRO A 56 -1.23 1.32 8.11
C PRO A 56 -1.41 0.68 6.74
N ALA A 57 -1.42 -0.65 6.70
CA ALA A 57 -1.57 -1.39 5.46
C ALA A 57 -2.28 -2.73 5.67
N ALA A 58 -2.83 -3.29 4.60
CA ALA A 58 -3.29 -4.67 4.51
C ALA A 58 -2.72 -5.30 3.23
N LEU A 59 -2.10 -6.46 3.36
CA LEU A 59 -1.50 -7.21 2.27
C LEU A 59 -2.40 -8.39 1.89
N VAL A 60 -2.66 -8.58 0.61
CA VAL A 60 -3.54 -9.64 0.10
C VAL A 60 -2.81 -10.40 -1.00
N PHE A 61 -2.54 -11.68 -0.78
CA PHE A 61 -1.80 -12.53 -1.71
C PHE A 61 -2.60 -13.76 -2.15
N SER A 62 -2.08 -14.46 -3.15
CA SER A 62 -2.57 -15.77 -3.53
C SER A 62 -1.38 -16.75 -3.70
N PRO A 63 -1.36 -17.89 -2.98
CA PRO A 63 -0.35 -18.92 -3.21
C PRO A 63 -0.36 -19.51 -4.62
N LYS A 64 -1.45 -19.29 -5.39
CA LYS A 64 -1.55 -19.68 -6.80
C LYS A 64 -1.07 -18.60 -7.78
N ASP A 65 -0.59 -17.46 -7.26
CA ASP A 65 0.01 -16.41 -8.07
C ASP A 65 1.44 -16.82 -8.46
N PRO A 66 1.84 -16.81 -9.74
CA PRO A 66 3.22 -17.07 -10.15
C PRO A 66 4.26 -16.14 -9.48
N MET A 67 3.82 -14.99 -8.98
CA MET A 67 4.67 -14.01 -8.31
C MET A 67 4.62 -14.13 -6.77
N TYR A 68 3.94 -15.14 -6.20
CA TYR A 68 3.71 -15.26 -4.77
C TYR A 68 5.01 -15.20 -3.94
N ASP A 69 5.99 -16.05 -4.26
CA ASP A 69 7.26 -16.12 -3.51
C ASP A 69 8.02 -14.79 -3.56
N TYR A 70 8.01 -14.14 -4.72
CA TYR A 70 8.61 -12.83 -4.87
C TYR A 70 7.81 -11.76 -4.12
N GLY A 71 6.50 -11.88 -4.10
CA GLY A 71 5.57 -10.99 -3.38
C GLY A 71 5.80 -11.00 -1.86
N GLN A 72 6.27 -12.12 -1.29
CA GLN A 72 6.59 -12.19 0.14
C GLN A 72 7.64 -11.16 0.58
N GLY A 73 8.50 -10.70 -0.32
CA GLY A 73 9.42 -9.59 -0.06
C GLY A 73 8.72 -8.27 0.30
N LEU A 74 7.43 -8.11 -0.05
CA LEU A 74 6.65 -6.94 0.33
C LEU A 74 6.30 -6.95 1.83
N VAL A 75 6.06 -8.13 2.41
CA VAL A 75 5.80 -8.31 3.85
C VAL A 75 6.97 -7.78 4.69
N ALA A 76 8.20 -7.98 4.23
CA ALA A 76 9.39 -7.51 4.92
C ALA A 76 9.56 -5.98 4.90
N ILE A 77 8.85 -5.27 4.03
CA ILE A 77 8.90 -3.81 3.92
C ILE A 77 8.00 -3.15 4.95
N TYR A 78 6.84 -3.73 5.24
CA TYR A 78 5.85 -3.17 6.15
C TYR A 78 6.06 -3.63 7.59
N ASP A 79 5.38 -2.97 8.54
CA ASP A 79 5.41 -3.33 9.96
C ASP A 79 4.99 -4.79 10.19
N GLU A 80 5.52 -5.43 11.23
CA GLU A 80 5.20 -6.82 11.58
C GLU A 80 3.73 -7.03 11.94
N ALA A 81 3.09 -5.99 12.45
CA ALA A 81 1.66 -6.01 12.76
C ALA A 81 0.77 -5.86 11.52
N THR A 82 1.34 -5.66 10.32
CA THR A 82 0.56 -5.51 9.10
C THR A 82 -0.17 -6.81 8.76
N PRO A 83 -1.51 -6.80 8.69
CA PRO A 83 -2.28 -8.00 8.39
C PRO A 83 -2.00 -8.51 6.97
N VAL A 84 -1.84 -9.83 6.87
CA VAL A 84 -1.65 -10.56 5.61
C VAL A 84 -2.82 -11.51 5.40
N HIS A 85 -3.48 -11.39 4.27
CA HIS A 85 -4.60 -12.24 3.86
C HIS A 85 -4.23 -13.06 2.63
N GLU A 86 -4.79 -14.25 2.53
CA GLU A 86 -4.60 -15.12 1.37
C GLU A 86 -5.92 -15.51 0.72
N HIS A 87 -5.89 -15.65 -0.60
CA HIS A 87 -6.98 -16.20 -1.41
C HIS A 87 -6.48 -17.23 -2.43
N ALA A 88 -7.38 -17.99 -3.05
CA ALA A 88 -7.01 -19.13 -3.89
C ALA A 88 -7.13 -18.86 -5.40
N GLU A 89 -7.25 -17.61 -5.83
CA GLU A 89 -7.69 -17.27 -7.18
C GLU A 89 -6.55 -16.84 -8.14
N GLY A 90 -5.29 -16.93 -7.71
CA GLY A 90 -4.12 -16.55 -8.53
C GLY A 90 -3.93 -15.04 -8.62
N HIS A 91 -3.30 -14.56 -9.70
CA HIS A 91 -2.94 -13.16 -9.89
C HIS A 91 -4.16 -12.29 -10.27
N ARG A 92 -5.07 -12.09 -9.33
CA ARG A 92 -6.28 -11.26 -9.48
C ARG A 92 -6.84 -10.80 -8.13
N PHE A 93 -7.81 -9.91 -8.16
CA PHE A 93 -8.59 -9.59 -6.97
C PHE A 93 -9.42 -10.82 -6.52
N PRO A 94 -9.52 -11.08 -5.20
CA PRO A 94 -10.37 -12.13 -4.70
C PRO A 94 -11.84 -11.87 -5.08
N ARG A 95 -12.60 -12.95 -5.39
CA ARG A 95 -14.02 -12.89 -5.75
C ARG A 95 -14.92 -13.62 -4.76
N ASP A 96 -14.33 -14.47 -3.93
CA ASP A 96 -15.11 -15.15 -2.87
C ASP A 96 -15.68 -14.13 -1.89
N ALA A 97 -17.00 -14.09 -1.77
CA ALA A 97 -17.71 -13.09 -0.99
C ALA A 97 -17.40 -13.15 0.51
N ALA A 98 -17.20 -14.37 1.06
CA ALA A 98 -16.87 -14.52 2.47
C ALA A 98 -15.45 -14.02 2.74
N LYS A 99 -14.51 -14.37 1.88
CA LYS A 99 -13.12 -13.89 1.97
C LYS A 99 -13.03 -12.37 1.79
N LEU A 100 -13.77 -11.81 0.83
CA LEU A 100 -13.82 -10.36 0.61
C LEU A 100 -14.36 -9.63 1.84
N ARG A 101 -15.34 -10.18 2.53
CA ARG A 101 -15.88 -9.59 3.76
C ARG A 101 -14.81 -9.51 4.85
N VAL A 102 -14.11 -10.62 5.12
CA VAL A 102 -13.01 -10.65 6.09
C VAL A 102 -11.92 -9.62 5.76
N ILE A 103 -11.50 -9.56 4.50
CA ILE A 103 -10.49 -8.59 4.04
C ILE A 103 -11.02 -7.16 4.19
N ALA A 104 -12.28 -6.90 3.83
CA ALA A 104 -12.89 -5.58 3.93
C ALA A 104 -13.01 -5.12 5.39
N ASP A 105 -13.43 -5.98 6.30
CA ASP A 105 -13.53 -5.68 7.72
C ASP A 105 -12.17 -5.31 8.31
N GLU A 106 -11.11 -6.03 7.94
CA GLU A 106 -9.74 -5.74 8.37
C GLU A 106 -9.23 -4.41 7.80
N ILE A 107 -9.47 -4.14 6.51
CA ILE A 107 -9.13 -2.85 5.88
C ILE A 107 -9.84 -1.69 6.58
N LEU A 108 -11.11 -1.86 6.93
CA LEU A 108 -11.88 -0.85 7.65
C LEU A 108 -11.33 -0.65 9.08
N ARG A 109 -10.92 -1.73 9.75
CA ARG A 109 -10.28 -1.66 11.07
C ARG A 109 -8.97 -0.86 10.98
N VAL A 110 -8.06 -1.26 10.11
CA VAL A 110 -6.79 -0.56 9.87
C VAL A 110 -7.01 0.92 9.53
N GLY A 111 -7.99 1.22 8.69
CA GLY A 111 -8.32 2.60 8.32
C GLY A 111 -8.90 3.43 9.48
N ARG A 112 -9.61 2.82 10.44
CA ARG A 112 -10.13 3.51 11.64
C ARG A 112 -9.03 3.79 12.66
N GLU A 113 -8.12 2.84 12.86
CA GLU A 113 -7.02 2.95 13.81
C GLU A 113 -5.89 3.87 13.32
N ALA A 114 -5.83 4.12 12.01
CA ALA A 114 -4.86 5.02 11.43
C ALA A 114 -5.03 6.46 11.95
N PRO A 115 -3.93 7.18 12.22
CA PRO A 115 -3.99 8.60 12.56
C PRO A 115 -4.79 9.39 11.51
N THR A 116 -5.66 10.29 11.97
CA THR A 116 -6.39 11.15 11.03
C THR A 116 -5.41 12.16 10.41
N PRO A 117 -5.35 12.27 9.08
CA PRO A 117 -4.54 13.30 8.43
C PRO A 117 -4.94 14.69 8.96
N PRO A 118 -3.99 15.61 9.15
CA PRO A 118 -4.32 16.97 9.60
C PRO A 118 -5.27 17.66 8.61
N PRO A 119 -6.19 18.51 9.11
CA PRO A 119 -7.07 19.28 8.23
C PRO A 119 -6.21 20.12 7.28
N GLY A 120 -6.49 20.05 5.98
CA GLY A 120 -5.74 20.75 4.93
C GLY A 120 -4.73 19.90 4.16
N ALA A 121 -4.38 18.68 4.60
CA ALA A 121 -3.46 17.79 3.86
C ALA A 121 -3.97 17.46 2.43
N ALA A 122 -5.29 17.43 2.22
CA ALA A 122 -5.89 17.21 0.90
C ALA A 122 -5.76 18.43 -0.03
N ALA A 123 -5.72 19.64 0.50
CA ALA A 123 -5.62 20.87 -0.29
C ALA A 123 -4.20 21.12 -0.82
N ALA A 124 -3.17 20.63 -0.10
CA ALA A 124 -1.77 20.76 -0.52
C ALA A 124 -1.39 19.80 -1.68
N ALA A 125 -2.23 18.82 -2.00
CA ALA A 125 -2.02 17.84 -3.06
C ALA A 125 -2.64 18.25 -4.41
N ALA A 126 -3.21 19.45 -4.55
CA ALA A 126 -3.68 19.94 -5.84
C ALA A 126 -2.47 20.11 -6.78
N PRO A 127 -2.51 19.55 -8.01
CA PRO A 127 -1.45 19.77 -8.97
C PRO A 127 -1.34 21.25 -9.28
N PRO A 128 -0.10 21.76 -9.53
CA PRO A 128 0.06 23.13 -9.95
C PRO A 128 -0.78 23.36 -11.21
N SER A 129 -1.57 24.43 -11.21
CA SER A 129 -2.37 24.82 -12.36
C SER A 129 -1.47 24.96 -13.59
N LEU A 130 -1.76 24.19 -14.63
CA LEU A 130 -1.12 24.33 -15.95
C LEU A 130 -1.60 25.56 -16.73
N ALA A 131 -2.07 26.61 -16.04
CA ALA A 131 -2.42 27.88 -16.65
C ALA A 131 -1.12 28.67 -16.91
N GLY A 132 -0.62 28.64 -18.12
CA GLY A 132 0.45 29.52 -18.57
C GLY A 132 1.50 28.89 -19.47
N ALA A 133 1.10 28.24 -20.55
CA ALA A 133 1.94 28.07 -21.74
C ALA A 133 1.11 28.52 -22.94
N GLY A 134 1.11 29.85 -23.15
CA GLY A 134 0.71 30.48 -24.38
C GLY A 134 1.96 30.83 -25.21
#